data_942b5928e682be301d97416a8ba4c332
#
_entry.id   942b5928e682be301d97416a8ba4c332
#
_cell.length_a   1.000
_cell.length_b   1.000
_cell.length_c   1.000
_cell.angle_alpha   90.00
_cell.angle_beta   90.00
_cell.angle_gamma   90.00
#
_symmetry.space_group_name_H-M   'P 1'
#
loop_
_entity.id
_entity.type
_entity.pdbx_description
1 polymer ?
#
loop_
_entity_poly.entity_id
_entity_poly.type
_entity_poly.pdbx_seq_one_letter_code
_entity_poly.pdbx_strand_id
1 'polypeptide(L)'
;MRSDDPAAAHVQELIDGFWPIHVLTALTQLELPEALASGPAAARDLAQRLGLDEFQLFRLLRAGSALGVCQDLGDRRFALTDAGALLRRDAEGSLRGDVLFYSGMSKGGFADIPEIVRTGRAGHSVTLGPEGFDRLGEDTDRLDDMHRTMVGSSRDVAIDLCRIYDFSAHRTVVDAGGGYGGLLAAVLQSCTHLTGSVFDLPSVERGALAYLKGQGLAGRAGFVPGSFFDGPPPPADCYLLKYIIHDWDDSRARQILASCRDGMGADGVLLLIDRLLPGRFAATPDHRRFARADLTMMGYGGQERSEREMFTLLHSAGLRPIRIVGHAWTLSVVEVRAA
;
A
#
# COMPACT_ATOMS: atom_id res chain seq x y z
N MET A 1 11.29 28.84 -29.31
CA MET A 1 12.51 28.03 -29.49
C MET A 1 12.65 26.89 -28.44
N ARG A 2 11.62 26.59 -27.58
CA ARG A 2 11.59 25.43 -26.64
C ARG A 2 10.54 24.38 -27.02
N SER A 3 9.62 24.64 -27.93
CA SER A 3 8.50 23.74 -28.24
C SER A 3 8.81 22.57 -29.18
N ASP A 4 9.93 22.60 -29.88
CA ASP A 4 10.26 21.61 -30.93
C ASP A 4 11.41 20.66 -30.52
N ASP A 5 11.96 20.82 -29.29
CA ASP A 5 12.97 19.90 -28.74
C ASP A 5 12.29 18.77 -27.96
N PRO A 6 12.39 17.53 -28.44
CA PRO A 6 11.77 16.38 -27.72
C PRO A 6 12.28 16.19 -26.29
N ALA A 7 13.54 16.54 -26.01
CA ALA A 7 14.10 16.45 -24.67
C ALA A 7 13.48 17.49 -23.74
N ALA A 8 13.31 18.74 -24.22
CA ALA A 8 12.64 19.79 -23.45
C ALA A 8 11.16 19.48 -23.22
N ALA A 9 10.46 18.94 -24.23
CA ALA A 9 9.08 18.51 -24.10
C ALA A 9 8.92 17.39 -23.05
N HIS A 10 9.82 16.40 -23.06
CA HIS A 10 9.82 15.33 -22.08
C HIS A 10 10.03 15.84 -20.65
N VAL A 11 10.99 16.74 -20.41
CA VAL A 11 11.20 17.33 -19.09
C VAL A 11 9.99 18.16 -18.66
N GLN A 12 9.36 18.90 -19.59
CA GLN A 12 8.14 19.67 -19.29
C GLN A 12 6.98 18.75 -18.88
N GLU A 13 6.78 17.61 -19.56
CA GLU A 13 5.78 16.60 -19.17
C GLU A 13 6.03 16.08 -17.73
N LEU A 14 7.30 15.84 -17.37
CA LEU A 14 7.64 15.42 -16.01
C LEU A 14 7.34 16.52 -14.97
N ILE A 15 7.63 17.78 -15.30
CA ILE A 15 7.31 18.92 -14.45
C ILE A 15 5.79 19.04 -14.29
N ASP A 16 5.02 18.94 -15.37
CA ASP A 16 3.57 19.04 -15.35
C ASP A 16 2.90 17.87 -14.59
N GLY A 17 3.64 16.79 -14.36
CA GLY A 17 3.17 15.66 -13.55
C GLY A 17 2.95 15.95 -12.05
N PHE A 18 3.37 17.11 -11.52
CA PHE A 18 3.27 17.40 -10.09
C PHE A 18 1.85 17.78 -9.62
N TRP A 19 1.09 18.52 -10.42
CA TRP A 19 -0.18 19.11 -10.01
C TRP A 19 -1.38 18.14 -9.95
N PRO A 20 -1.44 17.03 -10.73
CA PRO A 20 -2.57 16.11 -10.69
C PRO A 20 -2.85 15.57 -9.28
N ILE A 21 -1.84 15.16 -8.53
CA ILE A 21 -2.02 14.63 -7.19
C ILE A 21 -2.64 15.67 -6.24
N HIS A 22 -2.31 16.95 -6.40
CA HIS A 22 -2.86 18.03 -5.56
C HIS A 22 -4.34 18.29 -5.89
N VAL A 23 -4.74 18.20 -7.17
CA VAL A 23 -6.15 18.31 -7.59
C VAL A 23 -6.95 17.12 -7.06
N LEU A 24 -6.47 15.90 -7.26
CA LEU A 24 -7.12 14.68 -6.76
C LEU A 24 -7.30 14.74 -5.24
N THR A 25 -6.27 15.20 -4.53
CA THR A 25 -6.32 15.39 -3.08
C THR A 25 -7.40 16.38 -2.67
N ALA A 26 -7.45 17.54 -3.33
CA ALA A 26 -8.44 18.58 -3.02
C ALA A 26 -9.87 18.08 -3.28
N LEU A 27 -10.11 17.42 -4.43
CA LEU A 27 -11.41 16.82 -4.74
C LEU A 27 -11.82 15.81 -3.67
N THR A 28 -10.89 14.96 -3.25
CA THR A 28 -11.10 13.90 -2.26
C THR A 28 -11.36 14.44 -0.85
N GLN A 29 -10.55 15.41 -0.39
CA GLN A 29 -10.69 16.00 0.94
C GLN A 29 -11.95 16.85 1.08
N LEU A 30 -12.39 17.51 0.01
CA LEU A 30 -13.61 18.29 -0.05
C LEU A 30 -14.87 17.44 -0.33
N GLU A 31 -14.73 16.11 -0.36
CA GLU A 31 -15.82 15.14 -0.59
C GLU A 31 -16.64 15.41 -1.87
N LEU A 32 -15.99 15.95 -2.89
CA LEU A 32 -16.64 16.29 -4.15
C LEU A 32 -17.07 15.04 -4.97
N PRO A 33 -16.33 13.91 -4.95
CA PRO A 33 -16.79 12.67 -5.55
C PRO A 33 -18.11 12.19 -4.94
N GLU A 34 -18.25 12.24 -3.62
CA GLU A 34 -19.47 11.89 -2.89
C GLU A 34 -20.60 12.86 -3.23
N ALA A 35 -20.28 14.16 -3.27
CA ALA A 35 -21.25 15.19 -3.57
C ALA A 35 -21.84 15.13 -4.99
N LEU A 36 -21.08 14.59 -5.94
CA LEU A 36 -21.46 14.39 -7.34
C LEU A 36 -22.02 12.98 -7.62
N ALA A 37 -21.99 12.06 -6.66
CA ALA A 37 -22.42 10.67 -6.84
C ALA A 37 -23.90 10.53 -7.23
N SER A 38 -24.75 11.46 -6.78
CA SER A 38 -26.19 11.47 -7.10
C SER A 38 -26.53 12.08 -8.47
N GLY A 39 -25.55 12.57 -9.19
CA GLY A 39 -25.73 13.13 -10.53
C GLY A 39 -25.12 14.52 -10.72
N PRO A 40 -25.30 15.10 -11.91
CA PRO A 40 -24.73 16.40 -12.26
C PRO A 40 -25.24 17.54 -11.38
N ALA A 41 -24.33 18.42 -10.94
CA ALA A 41 -24.67 19.57 -10.12
C ALA A 41 -23.96 20.85 -10.59
N ALA A 42 -24.57 22.00 -10.31
CA ALA A 42 -23.91 23.28 -10.56
C ALA A 42 -22.87 23.57 -9.46
N ALA A 43 -21.75 24.21 -9.83
CA ALA A 43 -20.70 24.60 -8.88
C ALA A 43 -21.26 25.45 -7.73
N ARG A 44 -22.23 26.32 -8.00
CA ARG A 44 -22.91 27.14 -6.99
C ARG A 44 -23.62 26.27 -5.94
N ASP A 45 -24.36 25.25 -6.40
CA ASP A 45 -25.17 24.39 -5.49
C ASP A 45 -24.24 23.52 -4.63
N LEU A 46 -23.15 23.00 -5.23
CA LEU A 46 -22.10 22.29 -4.51
C LEU A 46 -21.40 23.17 -3.47
N ALA A 47 -21.06 24.41 -3.84
CA ALA A 47 -20.41 25.36 -2.97
C ALA A 47 -21.30 25.70 -1.75
N GLN A 48 -22.58 25.96 -1.99
CA GLN A 48 -23.54 26.23 -0.92
C GLN A 48 -23.71 25.03 0.03
N ARG A 49 -23.83 23.81 -0.53
CA ARG A 49 -24.01 22.59 0.26
C ARG A 49 -22.81 22.24 1.11
N LEU A 50 -21.60 22.48 0.59
CA LEU A 50 -20.34 22.10 1.23
C LEU A 50 -19.67 23.25 1.99
N GLY A 51 -20.24 24.46 1.98
CA GLY A 51 -19.66 25.63 2.64
C GLY A 51 -18.36 26.11 1.98
N LEU A 52 -18.27 26.03 0.65
CA LEU A 52 -17.08 26.37 -0.13
C LEU A 52 -17.26 27.69 -0.92
N ASP A 53 -16.15 28.31 -1.30
CA ASP A 53 -16.17 29.42 -2.24
C ASP A 53 -16.54 28.94 -3.65
N GLU A 54 -17.60 29.50 -4.23
CA GLU A 54 -18.13 29.11 -5.55
C GLU A 54 -17.09 29.25 -6.66
N PHE A 55 -16.36 30.36 -6.68
CA PHE A 55 -15.42 30.64 -7.75
C PHE A 55 -14.19 29.72 -7.70
N GLN A 56 -13.64 29.47 -6.52
CA GLN A 56 -12.52 28.57 -6.36
C GLN A 56 -12.92 27.11 -6.62
N LEU A 57 -14.11 26.70 -6.15
CA LEU A 57 -14.64 25.38 -6.46
C LEU A 57 -14.82 25.16 -7.98
N PHE A 58 -15.37 26.15 -8.68
CA PHE A 58 -15.50 26.09 -10.13
C PHE A 58 -14.15 25.87 -10.83
N ARG A 59 -13.09 26.56 -10.36
CA ARG A 59 -11.72 26.35 -10.91
C ARG A 59 -11.19 24.95 -10.64
N LEU A 60 -11.42 24.42 -9.44
CA LEU A 60 -11.02 23.07 -9.05
C LEU A 60 -11.75 22.01 -9.90
N LEU A 61 -13.05 22.16 -10.12
CA LEU A 61 -13.84 21.24 -10.94
C LEU A 61 -13.40 21.25 -12.40
N ARG A 62 -13.03 22.42 -12.94
CA ARG A 62 -12.40 22.52 -14.28
C ARG A 62 -11.07 21.76 -14.34
N ALA A 63 -10.24 21.89 -13.32
CA ALA A 63 -8.99 21.14 -13.25
C ALA A 63 -9.27 19.62 -13.18
N GLY A 64 -10.25 19.19 -12.38
CA GLY A 64 -10.72 17.81 -12.34
C GLY A 64 -11.24 17.32 -13.70
N SER A 65 -11.89 18.20 -14.48
CA SER A 65 -12.34 17.87 -15.83
C SER A 65 -11.18 17.71 -16.81
N ALA A 66 -10.17 18.57 -16.71
CA ALA A 66 -8.94 18.44 -17.50
C ALA A 66 -8.17 17.14 -17.20
N LEU A 67 -8.30 16.60 -15.99
CA LEU A 67 -7.75 15.30 -15.59
C LEU A 67 -8.68 14.10 -15.87
N GLY A 68 -9.87 14.34 -16.42
CA GLY A 68 -10.82 13.29 -16.76
C GLY A 68 -11.54 12.64 -15.56
N VAL A 69 -11.44 13.21 -14.36
CA VAL A 69 -12.16 12.72 -13.17
C VAL A 69 -13.49 13.41 -12.94
N CYS A 70 -13.70 14.57 -13.55
CA CYS A 70 -14.99 15.24 -13.69
C CYS A 70 -15.31 15.42 -15.17
N GLN A 71 -16.59 15.66 -15.47
CA GLN A 71 -17.07 16.09 -16.78
C GLN A 71 -17.65 17.48 -16.66
N ASP A 72 -17.14 18.45 -17.44
CA ASP A 72 -17.73 19.78 -17.59
C ASP A 72 -18.90 19.70 -18.59
N LEU A 73 -20.11 20.02 -18.15
CA LEU A 73 -21.33 19.95 -18.94
C LEU A 73 -21.75 21.33 -19.50
N GLY A 74 -20.93 22.34 -19.34
CA GLY A 74 -21.28 23.73 -19.62
C GLY A 74 -22.05 24.39 -18.46
N ASP A 75 -22.28 25.71 -18.57
CA ASP A 75 -23.04 26.50 -17.59
C ASP A 75 -22.62 26.26 -16.12
N ARG A 76 -21.32 26.02 -15.90
CA ARG A 76 -20.73 25.69 -14.58
C ARG A 76 -21.33 24.45 -13.93
N ARG A 77 -21.86 23.51 -14.72
CA ARG A 77 -22.36 22.22 -14.24
C ARG A 77 -21.33 21.14 -14.49
N PHE A 78 -21.22 20.24 -13.52
CA PHE A 78 -20.25 19.16 -13.55
C PHE A 78 -20.90 17.83 -13.16
N ALA A 79 -20.37 16.75 -13.71
CA ALA A 79 -20.68 15.37 -13.35
C ALA A 79 -19.42 14.62 -12.94
N LEU A 80 -19.58 13.54 -12.22
CA LEU A 80 -18.49 12.60 -11.94
C LEU A 80 -18.32 11.67 -13.15
N THR A 81 -17.08 11.36 -13.51
CA THR A 81 -16.78 10.30 -14.50
C THR A 81 -16.61 8.94 -13.78
N ASP A 82 -16.53 7.84 -14.55
CA ASP A 82 -16.20 6.52 -14.00
C ASP A 82 -14.84 6.54 -13.27
N ALA A 83 -13.84 7.24 -13.82
CA ALA A 83 -12.55 7.43 -13.16
C ALA A 83 -12.68 8.24 -11.86
N GLY A 84 -13.49 9.28 -11.87
CA GLY A 84 -13.77 10.09 -10.67
C GLY A 84 -14.55 9.31 -9.61
N ALA A 85 -15.39 8.36 -10.01
CA ALA A 85 -16.13 7.51 -9.08
C ALA A 85 -15.22 6.64 -8.20
N LEU A 86 -14.03 6.27 -8.70
CA LEU A 86 -13.01 5.55 -7.92
C LEU A 86 -12.40 6.38 -6.78
N LEU A 87 -12.66 7.69 -6.72
CA LEU A 87 -12.23 8.55 -5.61
C LEU A 87 -13.24 8.55 -4.45
N ARG A 88 -14.39 7.94 -4.61
CA ARG A 88 -15.41 7.81 -3.55
C ARG A 88 -14.96 6.83 -2.48
N ARG A 89 -15.38 7.09 -1.25
CA ARG A 89 -15.07 6.26 -0.07
C ARG A 89 -15.66 4.85 -0.16
N ASP A 90 -16.82 4.72 -0.76
CA ASP A 90 -17.62 3.49 -0.86
C ASP A 90 -17.50 2.78 -2.22
N ALA A 91 -16.65 3.27 -3.11
CA ALA A 91 -16.46 2.64 -4.42
C ALA A 91 -15.73 1.29 -4.28
N GLU A 92 -16.18 0.29 -5.02
CA GLU A 92 -15.40 -0.93 -5.20
C GLU A 92 -14.09 -0.60 -5.94
N GLY A 93 -12.95 -1.03 -5.40
CA GLY A 93 -11.63 -0.64 -5.94
C GLY A 93 -11.29 0.84 -5.74
N SER A 94 -11.82 1.49 -4.69
CA SER A 94 -11.55 2.89 -4.38
C SER A 94 -10.06 3.20 -4.32
N LEU A 95 -9.65 4.24 -5.02
CA LEU A 95 -8.28 4.80 -5.01
C LEU A 95 -8.14 6.01 -4.07
N ARG A 96 -9.18 6.29 -3.27
CA ARG A 96 -9.20 7.39 -2.30
C ARG A 96 -7.99 7.33 -1.36
N GLY A 97 -7.73 6.15 -0.82
CA GLY A 97 -6.62 5.93 0.11
C GLY A 97 -5.25 6.20 -0.54
N ASP A 98 -5.06 5.74 -1.77
CA ASP A 98 -3.84 5.99 -2.53
C ASP A 98 -3.60 7.50 -2.74
N VAL A 99 -4.66 8.24 -3.10
CA VAL A 99 -4.58 9.70 -3.29
C VAL A 99 -4.14 10.38 -1.99
N LEU A 100 -4.73 10.03 -0.86
CA LEU A 100 -4.40 10.64 0.43
C LEU A 100 -2.99 10.26 0.89
N PHE A 101 -2.59 9.00 0.70
CA PHE A 101 -1.24 8.51 1.00
C PHE A 101 -0.17 9.26 0.19
N TYR A 102 -0.28 9.27 -1.15
CA TYR A 102 0.69 9.94 -2.00
C TYR A 102 0.67 11.47 -1.86
N SER A 103 -0.46 12.05 -1.46
CA SER A 103 -0.51 13.47 -1.09
C SER A 103 0.34 13.77 0.14
N GLY A 104 0.30 12.92 1.15
CA GLY A 104 1.15 13.03 2.33
C GLY A 104 2.62 12.95 1.94
N MET A 105 2.98 11.97 1.10
CA MET A 105 4.34 11.79 0.60
C MET A 105 4.85 12.99 -0.22
N SER A 106 4.01 13.59 -1.05
CA SER A 106 4.41 14.75 -1.85
C SER A 106 4.74 15.99 -1.01
N LYS A 107 4.14 16.09 0.18
CA LYS A 107 4.36 17.22 1.11
C LYS A 107 5.58 17.04 2.02
N GLY A 108 5.99 15.81 2.27
CA GLY A 108 7.06 15.45 3.20
C GLY A 108 8.15 14.61 2.56
N GLY A 109 7.93 13.32 2.37
CA GLY A 109 8.95 12.35 2.01
C GLY A 109 9.76 12.68 0.76
N PHE A 110 9.12 13.14 -0.32
CA PHE A 110 9.84 13.50 -1.55
C PHE A 110 10.56 14.86 -1.46
N ALA A 111 10.13 15.76 -0.60
CA ALA A 111 10.82 17.04 -0.40
C ALA A 111 12.19 16.84 0.26
N ASP A 112 12.36 15.81 1.06
CA ASP A 112 13.58 15.51 1.80
C ASP A 112 14.62 14.72 0.99
N ILE A 113 14.29 14.27 -0.25
CA ILE A 113 15.21 13.48 -1.11
C ILE A 113 16.63 14.06 -1.19
N PRO A 114 16.84 15.37 -1.44
CA PRO A 114 18.19 15.90 -1.51
C PRO A 114 18.98 15.75 -0.22
N GLU A 115 18.34 15.88 0.93
CA GLU A 115 18.96 15.73 2.23
C GLU A 115 19.23 14.26 2.58
N ILE A 116 18.26 13.37 2.28
CA ILE A 116 18.44 11.93 2.45
C ILE A 116 19.62 11.42 1.62
N VAL A 117 19.70 11.82 0.35
CA VAL A 117 20.82 11.44 -0.55
C VAL A 117 22.16 11.98 -0.04
N ARG A 118 22.17 13.17 0.59
CA ARG A 118 23.39 13.79 1.11
C ARG A 118 23.89 13.15 2.40
N THR A 119 22.97 12.71 3.26
CA THR A 119 23.27 12.27 4.63
C THR A 119 23.14 10.76 4.85
N GLY A 120 22.43 10.06 3.98
CA GLY A 120 22.06 8.65 4.16
C GLY A 120 21.05 8.42 5.31
N ARG A 121 20.41 9.48 5.82
CA ARG A 121 19.43 9.39 6.92
C ARG A 121 18.01 9.52 6.35
N ALA A 122 17.07 8.77 6.92
CA ALA A 122 15.66 8.92 6.58
C ALA A 122 15.15 10.34 6.83
N GLY A 123 14.17 10.78 6.06
CA GLY A 123 13.60 12.12 6.17
C GLY A 123 12.98 12.38 7.55
N HIS A 124 13.11 13.63 8.03
CA HIS A 124 12.61 14.00 9.37
C HIS A 124 11.08 13.97 9.52
N SER A 125 10.36 14.03 8.40
CA SER A 125 8.90 14.14 8.40
C SER A 125 8.14 12.83 8.54
N VAL A 126 8.81 11.69 8.32
CA VAL A 126 8.16 10.36 8.40
C VAL A 126 9.22 9.32 8.74
N THR A 127 9.51 9.13 10.01
CA THR A 127 10.30 7.98 10.46
C THR A 127 9.34 6.81 10.73
N LEU A 128 9.34 5.81 9.85
CA LEU A 128 8.85 4.49 10.17
C LEU A 128 9.98 3.73 10.89
N GLY A 129 10.30 4.14 12.10
CA GLY A 129 11.03 3.30 13.04
C GLY A 129 9.99 2.57 13.91
N PRO A 130 10.38 1.73 14.88
CA PRO A 130 9.45 1.17 15.86
C PRO A 130 8.58 2.27 16.47
N GLU A 131 9.15 3.44 16.75
CA GLU A 131 8.42 4.63 17.21
C GLU A 131 7.46 5.23 16.17
N GLY A 132 7.67 5.01 14.87
CA GLY A 132 6.82 5.55 13.80
C GLY A 132 5.50 4.79 13.67
N PHE A 133 5.53 3.46 13.77
CA PHE A 133 4.33 2.64 13.83
C PHE A 133 3.56 2.82 15.15
N ASP A 134 4.26 2.99 16.28
CA ASP A 134 3.64 3.30 17.57
C ASP A 134 2.93 4.66 17.53
N ARG A 135 3.54 5.69 16.91
CA ARG A 135 2.92 7.01 16.71
C ARG A 135 1.73 6.98 15.77
N LEU A 136 1.74 6.12 14.74
CA LEU A 136 0.55 5.89 13.91
C LEU A 136 -0.58 5.29 14.73
N GLY A 137 -0.27 4.47 15.74
CA GLY A 137 -1.24 3.91 16.68
C GLY A 137 -1.91 4.95 17.58
N GLU A 138 -1.29 6.12 17.78
CA GLU A 138 -1.87 7.24 18.55
C GLU A 138 -2.90 8.04 17.74
N ASP A 139 -2.81 8.05 16.39
CA ASP A 139 -3.78 8.69 15.48
C ASP A 139 -4.70 7.62 14.88
N THR A 140 -5.78 7.30 15.60
CA THR A 140 -6.70 6.23 15.23
C THR A 140 -7.37 6.41 13.88
N ASP A 141 -7.67 7.63 13.47
CA ASP A 141 -8.35 7.91 12.19
C ASP A 141 -7.40 7.69 11.01
N ARG A 142 -6.16 8.13 11.15
CA ARG A 142 -5.11 7.96 10.15
C ARG A 142 -4.68 6.49 10.03
N LEU A 143 -4.61 5.79 11.15
CA LEU A 143 -4.36 4.36 11.20
C LEU A 143 -5.47 3.57 10.48
N ASP A 144 -6.72 3.89 10.75
CA ASP A 144 -7.89 3.27 10.12
C ASP A 144 -7.89 3.50 8.59
N ASP A 145 -7.65 4.72 8.13
CA ASP A 145 -7.60 5.03 6.70
C ASP A 145 -6.47 4.27 6.00
N MET A 146 -5.30 4.17 6.62
CA MET A 146 -4.16 3.40 6.09
C MET A 146 -4.50 1.90 5.99
N HIS A 147 -5.02 1.30 7.06
CA HIS A 147 -5.36 -0.13 7.05
C HIS A 147 -6.49 -0.46 6.08
N ARG A 148 -7.50 0.41 5.93
CA ARG A 148 -8.56 0.24 4.92
C ARG A 148 -8.01 0.26 3.50
N THR A 149 -7.06 1.14 3.22
CA THR A 149 -6.36 1.20 1.94
C THR A 149 -5.58 -0.09 1.68
N MET A 150 -4.85 -0.57 2.69
CA MET A 150 -4.09 -1.83 2.59
C MET A 150 -5.00 -3.06 2.40
N VAL A 151 -6.19 -3.07 3.00
CA VAL A 151 -7.18 -4.14 2.79
C VAL A 151 -7.59 -4.25 1.32
N GLY A 152 -7.86 -3.13 0.65
CA GLY A 152 -8.23 -3.11 -0.77
C GLY A 152 -7.16 -3.75 -1.66
N SER A 153 -5.92 -3.28 -1.52
CA SER A 153 -4.77 -3.81 -2.29
C SER A 153 -4.46 -5.28 -1.97
N SER A 154 -4.75 -5.73 -0.74
CA SER A 154 -4.50 -7.10 -0.30
C SER A 154 -5.43 -8.12 -0.94
N ARG A 155 -6.65 -7.71 -1.30
CA ARG A 155 -7.62 -8.60 -1.94
C ARG A 155 -7.17 -9.05 -3.33
N ASP A 156 -6.69 -8.13 -4.15
CA ASP A 156 -6.18 -8.44 -5.50
C ASP A 156 -4.95 -9.35 -5.43
N VAL A 157 -4.04 -9.05 -4.50
CA VAL A 157 -2.88 -9.90 -4.24
C VAL A 157 -3.30 -11.31 -3.82
N ALA A 158 -4.30 -11.45 -2.95
CA ALA A 158 -4.77 -12.76 -2.49
C ALA A 158 -5.42 -13.59 -3.60
N ILE A 159 -6.18 -12.97 -4.49
CA ILE A 159 -6.80 -13.66 -5.64
C ILE A 159 -5.71 -14.28 -6.52
N ASP A 160 -4.68 -13.51 -6.85
CA ASP A 160 -3.57 -14.00 -7.66
C ASP A 160 -2.72 -15.02 -6.89
N LEU A 161 -2.44 -14.77 -5.60
CA LEU A 161 -1.69 -15.69 -4.75
C LEU A 161 -2.33 -17.08 -4.72
N CYS A 162 -3.66 -17.17 -4.53
CA CYS A 162 -4.38 -18.45 -4.51
C CYS A 162 -4.44 -19.16 -5.87
N ARG A 163 -4.14 -18.46 -6.97
CA ARG A 163 -4.03 -19.07 -8.29
C ARG A 163 -2.65 -19.65 -8.56
N ILE A 164 -1.60 -19.01 -8.01
CA ILE A 164 -0.21 -19.37 -8.30
C ILE A 164 0.43 -20.26 -7.23
N TYR A 165 -0.14 -20.29 -6.01
CA TYR A 165 0.37 -21.08 -4.89
C TYR A 165 -0.68 -22.07 -4.39
N ASP A 166 -0.28 -23.35 -4.27
CA ASP A 166 -1.12 -24.44 -3.76
C ASP A 166 -1.05 -24.51 -2.23
N PHE A 167 -2.12 -24.10 -1.56
CA PHE A 167 -2.25 -24.15 -0.10
C PHE A 167 -2.71 -25.53 0.43
N SER A 168 -2.95 -26.54 -0.40
CA SER A 168 -3.55 -27.81 0.00
C SER A 168 -2.73 -28.58 1.06
N ALA A 169 -1.41 -28.39 1.06
CA ALA A 169 -0.51 -29.02 2.05
C ALA A 169 -0.51 -28.31 3.43
N HIS A 170 -1.10 -27.12 3.55
CA HIS A 170 -1.11 -26.35 4.78
C HIS A 170 -2.45 -26.48 5.50
N ARG A 171 -2.46 -26.27 6.82
CA ARG A 171 -3.65 -26.22 7.67
C ARG A 171 -3.78 -24.89 8.38
N THR A 172 -2.64 -24.29 8.72
CA THR A 172 -2.55 -23.04 9.48
C THR A 172 -1.74 -22.00 8.73
N VAL A 173 -2.24 -20.76 8.74
CA VAL A 173 -1.58 -19.61 8.07
C VAL A 173 -1.47 -18.46 9.06
N VAL A 174 -0.30 -17.84 9.13
CA VAL A 174 -0.08 -16.57 9.84
C VAL A 174 0.20 -15.46 8.83
N ASP A 175 -0.60 -14.41 8.88
CA ASP A 175 -0.38 -13.16 8.17
C ASP A 175 0.44 -12.24 9.08
N ALA A 176 1.77 -12.28 8.89
CA ALA A 176 2.73 -11.62 9.77
C ALA A 176 2.90 -10.15 9.36
N GLY A 177 2.53 -9.22 10.25
CA GLY A 177 2.37 -7.81 9.92
C GLY A 177 1.13 -7.55 9.06
N GLY A 178 0.08 -8.37 9.23
CA GLY A 178 -1.08 -8.40 8.34
C GLY A 178 -2.08 -7.25 8.50
N GLY A 179 -1.85 -6.31 9.41
CA GLY A 179 -2.76 -5.19 9.66
C GLY A 179 -4.16 -5.67 10.03
N TYR A 180 -5.17 -5.22 9.31
CA TYR A 180 -6.55 -5.69 9.53
C TYR A 180 -6.85 -7.09 8.95
N GLY A 181 -5.86 -7.77 8.36
CA GLY A 181 -6.00 -9.15 7.90
C GLY A 181 -6.69 -9.28 6.53
N GLY A 182 -6.55 -8.28 5.68
CA GLY A 182 -7.16 -8.31 4.34
C GLY A 182 -6.64 -9.45 3.47
N LEU A 183 -5.34 -9.73 3.52
CA LEU A 183 -4.72 -10.85 2.81
C LEU A 183 -5.18 -12.19 3.40
N LEU A 184 -5.08 -12.35 4.71
CA LEU A 184 -5.52 -13.55 5.42
C LEU A 184 -6.99 -13.86 5.13
N ALA A 185 -7.87 -12.86 5.23
CA ALA A 185 -9.30 -13.04 4.99
C ALA A 185 -9.58 -13.61 3.60
N ALA A 186 -8.98 -13.04 2.57
CA ALA A 186 -9.19 -13.49 1.20
C ALA A 186 -8.57 -14.88 0.92
N VAL A 187 -7.42 -15.20 1.52
CA VAL A 187 -6.84 -16.56 1.45
C VAL A 187 -7.75 -17.57 2.13
N LEU A 188 -8.27 -17.28 3.34
CA LEU A 188 -9.17 -18.19 4.05
C LEU A 188 -10.53 -18.36 3.35
N GLN A 189 -11.03 -17.33 2.67
CA GLN A 189 -12.25 -17.43 1.85
C GLN A 189 -12.05 -18.34 0.63
N SER A 190 -10.88 -18.26 0.00
CA SER A 190 -10.52 -19.09 -1.16
C SER A 190 -10.15 -20.52 -0.76
N CYS A 191 -9.53 -20.72 0.40
CA CYS A 191 -9.06 -22.01 0.91
C CYS A 191 -9.81 -22.38 2.20
N THR A 192 -10.97 -23.01 2.06
CA THR A 192 -11.92 -23.25 3.18
C THR A 192 -11.41 -24.21 4.25
N HIS A 193 -10.39 -25.01 3.96
CA HIS A 193 -9.77 -25.97 4.91
C HIS A 193 -8.76 -25.29 5.84
N LEU A 194 -8.33 -24.05 5.54
CA LEU A 194 -7.36 -23.31 6.34
C LEU A 194 -8.00 -22.63 7.55
N THR A 195 -7.22 -22.54 8.62
CA THR A 195 -7.40 -21.58 9.70
C THR A 195 -6.19 -20.67 9.80
N GLY A 196 -6.31 -19.51 10.42
CA GLY A 196 -5.16 -18.62 10.51
C GLY A 196 -5.30 -17.51 11.54
N SER A 197 -4.23 -16.75 11.70
CA SER A 197 -4.20 -15.56 12.53
C SER A 197 -3.40 -14.44 11.89
N VAL A 198 -3.79 -13.21 12.19
CA VAL A 198 -2.94 -12.04 11.98
C VAL A 198 -2.00 -11.94 13.18
N PHE A 199 -0.72 -11.72 12.94
CA PHE A 199 0.27 -11.32 13.92
C PHE A 199 0.67 -9.86 13.66
N ASP A 200 0.35 -8.97 14.59
CA ASP A 200 0.64 -7.53 14.42
C ASP A 200 0.65 -6.83 15.79
N LEU A 201 0.98 -5.54 15.81
CA LEU A 201 1.02 -4.72 17.00
C LEU A 201 -0.34 -4.69 17.73
N PRO A 202 -0.36 -4.62 19.08
CA PRO A 202 -1.60 -4.61 19.86
C PRO A 202 -2.58 -3.50 19.47
N SER A 203 -2.08 -2.35 18.97
CA SER A 203 -2.91 -1.23 18.52
C SER A 203 -3.85 -1.57 17.36
N VAL A 204 -3.51 -2.61 16.59
CA VAL A 204 -4.26 -3.06 15.39
C VAL A 204 -5.38 -4.05 15.74
N GLU A 205 -5.30 -4.73 16.88
CA GLU A 205 -6.14 -5.89 17.27
C GLU A 205 -7.65 -5.63 17.09
N ARG A 206 -8.14 -4.52 17.63
CA ARG A 206 -9.57 -4.21 17.61
C ARG A 206 -10.11 -4.07 16.17
N GLY A 207 -9.36 -3.39 15.30
CA GLY A 207 -9.73 -3.22 13.90
C GLY A 207 -9.67 -4.53 13.13
N ALA A 208 -8.62 -5.32 13.35
CA ALA A 208 -8.43 -6.62 12.72
C ALA A 208 -9.57 -7.60 13.08
N LEU A 209 -9.87 -7.75 14.36
CA LEU A 209 -10.96 -8.64 14.82
C LEU A 209 -12.33 -8.20 14.30
N ALA A 210 -12.61 -6.89 14.27
CA ALA A 210 -13.83 -6.36 13.70
C ALA A 210 -13.94 -6.65 12.20
N TYR A 211 -12.85 -6.45 11.46
CA TYR A 211 -12.78 -6.74 10.02
C TYR A 211 -12.98 -8.23 9.73
N LEU A 212 -12.20 -9.12 10.37
CA LEU A 212 -12.27 -10.57 10.16
C LEU A 212 -13.67 -11.13 10.51
N LYS A 213 -14.29 -10.62 11.56
CA LYS A 213 -15.68 -10.96 11.91
C LYS A 213 -16.66 -10.50 10.82
N GLY A 214 -16.48 -9.29 10.29
CA GLY A 214 -17.29 -8.75 9.18
C GLY A 214 -17.16 -9.57 7.88
N GLN A 215 -16.02 -10.25 7.70
CA GLN A 215 -15.78 -11.18 6.59
C GLN A 215 -16.35 -12.60 6.82
N GLY A 216 -17.05 -12.84 7.93
CA GLY A 216 -17.61 -14.15 8.28
C GLY A 216 -16.58 -15.19 8.76
N LEU A 217 -15.41 -14.76 9.19
CA LEU A 217 -14.29 -15.64 9.55
C LEU A 217 -14.07 -15.85 11.05
N ALA A 218 -15.00 -15.41 11.91
CA ALA A 218 -14.85 -15.44 13.36
C ALA A 218 -14.49 -16.83 13.96
N GLY A 219 -14.79 -17.92 13.26
CA GLY A 219 -14.44 -19.29 13.70
C GLY A 219 -13.15 -19.85 13.08
N ARG A 220 -12.52 -19.15 12.14
CA ARG A 220 -11.35 -19.63 11.40
C ARG A 220 -10.18 -18.64 11.39
N ALA A 221 -10.42 -17.39 11.73
CA ALA A 221 -9.40 -16.35 11.79
C ALA A 221 -9.32 -15.74 13.20
N GLY A 222 -8.10 -15.48 13.67
CA GLY A 222 -7.81 -14.85 14.94
C GLY A 222 -6.80 -13.71 14.81
N PHE A 223 -6.44 -13.13 15.95
CA PHE A 223 -5.38 -12.13 16.07
C PHE A 223 -4.45 -12.51 17.23
N VAL A 224 -3.16 -12.37 17.02
CA VAL A 224 -2.11 -12.56 18.03
C VAL A 224 -1.31 -11.28 18.13
N PRO A 225 -1.42 -10.53 19.24
CA PRO A 225 -0.66 -9.30 19.40
C PRO A 225 0.82 -9.61 19.63
N GLY A 226 1.70 -8.85 18.99
CA GLY A 226 3.14 -9.00 19.18
C GLY A 226 3.95 -8.10 18.25
N SER A 227 5.27 -8.13 18.46
CA SER A 227 6.24 -7.45 17.62
C SER A 227 7.32 -8.43 17.19
N PHE A 228 7.74 -8.36 15.93
CA PHE A 228 8.87 -9.16 15.42
C PHE A 228 10.16 -8.97 16.21
N PHE A 229 10.28 -7.84 16.92
CA PHE A 229 11.47 -7.49 17.70
C PHE A 229 11.43 -8.02 19.12
N ASP A 230 10.26 -8.45 19.61
CA ASP A 230 10.07 -8.97 20.97
C ASP A 230 9.97 -10.52 20.99
N GLY A 231 9.66 -11.12 19.83
CA GLY A 231 9.56 -12.58 19.72
C GLY A 231 9.00 -13.04 18.38
N PRO A 232 9.02 -14.37 18.15
CA PRO A 232 8.52 -14.92 16.90
C PRO A 232 7.00 -14.86 16.80
N PRO A 233 6.46 -14.78 15.56
CA PRO A 233 5.03 -15.02 15.31
C PRO A 233 4.61 -16.42 15.80
N PRO A 234 3.31 -16.65 16.06
CA PRO A 234 2.84 -17.97 16.54
C PRO A 234 3.14 -19.07 15.51
N PRO A 235 3.37 -20.32 15.95
CA PRO A 235 3.65 -21.44 15.05
C PRO A 235 2.56 -21.65 14.00
N ALA A 236 2.96 -21.85 12.74
CA ALA A 236 2.05 -22.16 11.63
C ALA A 236 2.79 -22.92 10.52
N ASP A 237 2.01 -23.60 9.65
CA ASP A 237 2.56 -24.29 8.47
C ASP A 237 3.03 -23.31 7.39
N CYS A 238 2.35 -22.16 7.30
CA CYS A 238 2.63 -21.15 6.29
C CYS A 238 2.55 -19.74 6.88
N TYR A 239 3.55 -18.93 6.56
CA TYR A 239 3.58 -17.51 6.91
C TYR A 239 3.41 -16.68 5.64
N LEU A 240 2.60 -15.65 5.69
CA LEU A 240 2.49 -14.60 4.68
C LEU A 240 3.21 -13.36 5.21
N LEU A 241 4.13 -12.82 4.45
CA LEU A 241 4.86 -11.60 4.79
C LEU A 241 4.78 -10.65 3.60
N LYS A 242 3.75 -9.78 3.61
CA LYS A 242 3.43 -8.90 2.49
C LYS A 242 3.70 -7.44 2.84
N TYR A 243 4.56 -6.77 2.07
CA TYR A 243 4.87 -5.35 2.26
C TYR A 243 5.41 -5.04 3.67
N ILE A 244 6.28 -5.91 4.18
CA ILE A 244 6.91 -5.73 5.50
C ILE A 244 8.39 -5.45 5.36
N ILE A 245 9.10 -6.27 4.57
CA ILE A 245 10.56 -6.20 4.51
C ILE A 245 11.05 -4.89 3.87
N HIS A 246 10.29 -4.34 2.97
CA HIS A 246 10.63 -3.08 2.30
C HIS A 246 10.56 -1.84 3.23
N ASP A 247 9.84 -1.90 4.34
CA ASP A 247 9.73 -0.80 5.30
C ASP A 247 11.01 -0.61 6.14
N TRP A 248 11.96 -1.55 6.06
CA TRP A 248 13.09 -1.64 6.98
C TRP A 248 14.42 -1.67 6.27
N ASP A 249 15.47 -1.12 6.95
CA ASP A 249 16.86 -1.35 6.58
C ASP A 249 17.25 -2.84 6.72
N ASP A 250 18.41 -3.24 6.18
CA ASP A 250 18.84 -4.64 6.17
C ASP A 250 19.02 -5.24 7.58
N SER A 251 19.37 -4.42 8.57
CA SER A 251 19.57 -4.89 9.94
C SER A 251 18.25 -5.29 10.58
N ARG A 252 17.25 -4.44 10.47
CA ARG A 252 15.89 -4.67 10.99
C ARG A 252 15.15 -5.74 10.18
N ALA A 253 15.23 -5.67 8.86
CA ALA A 253 14.66 -6.66 7.96
C ALA A 253 15.18 -8.08 8.26
N ARG A 254 16.49 -8.22 8.54
CA ARG A 254 17.09 -9.49 8.97
C ARG A 254 16.54 -9.97 10.31
N GLN A 255 16.31 -9.09 11.28
CA GLN A 255 15.71 -9.45 12.57
C GLN A 255 14.28 -9.98 12.39
N ILE A 256 13.47 -9.32 11.56
CA ILE A 256 12.10 -9.75 11.22
C ILE A 256 12.11 -11.14 10.56
N LEU A 257 12.97 -11.34 9.57
CA LEU A 257 13.10 -12.62 8.88
C LEU A 257 13.57 -13.74 9.82
N ALA A 258 14.53 -13.45 10.71
CA ALA A 258 14.98 -14.41 11.73
C ALA A 258 13.86 -14.74 12.72
N SER A 259 13.09 -13.75 13.17
CA SER A 259 11.93 -13.94 14.02
C SER A 259 10.87 -14.84 13.35
N CYS A 260 10.56 -14.62 12.08
CA CYS A 260 9.68 -15.51 11.31
C CYS A 260 10.25 -16.94 11.23
N ARG A 261 11.54 -17.10 10.90
CA ARG A 261 12.21 -18.41 10.89
C ARG A 261 12.07 -19.14 12.22
N ASP A 262 12.27 -18.44 13.32
CA ASP A 262 12.24 -19.04 14.66
C ASP A 262 10.82 -19.47 15.08
N GLY A 263 9.78 -18.86 14.51
CA GLY A 263 8.39 -19.30 14.65
C GLY A 263 8.00 -20.45 13.72
N MET A 264 8.74 -20.65 12.62
CA MET A 264 8.46 -21.70 11.65
C MET A 264 8.89 -23.08 12.21
N GLY A 265 8.04 -24.09 12.03
CA GLY A 265 8.46 -25.48 12.21
C GLY A 265 9.44 -25.92 11.12
N ALA A 266 10.02 -27.12 11.27
CA ALA A 266 11.01 -27.68 10.35
C ALA A 266 10.52 -27.72 8.87
N ASP A 267 9.23 -27.95 8.66
CA ASP A 267 8.59 -27.99 7.34
C ASP A 267 7.84 -26.70 6.98
N GLY A 268 7.95 -25.66 7.82
CA GLY A 268 7.27 -24.40 7.64
C GLY A 268 7.69 -23.68 6.36
N VAL A 269 6.75 -22.95 5.77
CA VAL A 269 6.95 -22.15 4.56
C VAL A 269 6.70 -20.68 4.88
N LEU A 270 7.58 -19.81 4.40
CA LEU A 270 7.35 -18.37 4.36
C LEU A 270 7.12 -17.96 2.89
N LEU A 271 5.97 -17.37 2.62
CA LEU A 271 5.68 -16.69 1.37
C LEU A 271 6.01 -15.20 1.56
N LEU A 272 7.17 -14.80 1.04
CA LEU A 272 7.55 -13.41 1.00
C LEU A 272 6.90 -12.76 -0.23
N ILE A 273 6.07 -11.76 -0.01
CA ILE A 273 5.25 -11.09 -1.03
C ILE A 273 5.64 -9.63 -1.07
N ASP A 274 6.58 -9.31 -1.95
CA ASP A 274 7.16 -7.97 -2.02
C ASP A 274 7.55 -7.61 -3.45
N ARG A 275 7.95 -6.36 -3.69
CA ARG A 275 8.51 -5.96 -4.99
C ARG A 275 9.94 -6.45 -5.09
N LEU A 276 10.26 -7.00 -6.26
CA LEU A 276 11.65 -7.24 -6.63
C LEU A 276 12.01 -6.28 -7.74
N LEU A 277 12.98 -5.42 -7.49
CA LEU A 277 13.42 -4.41 -8.44
C LEU A 277 14.15 -5.05 -9.64
N PRO A 278 13.97 -4.50 -10.84
CA PRO A 278 14.73 -4.94 -12.00
C PRO A 278 16.23 -4.62 -11.84
N GLY A 279 17.10 -5.45 -12.39
CA GLY A 279 18.54 -5.19 -12.35
C GLY A 279 19.01 -3.96 -13.13
N ARG A 280 18.16 -3.41 -14.01
CA ARG A 280 18.37 -2.17 -14.76
C ARG A 280 17.06 -1.44 -14.94
N PHE A 281 17.08 -0.11 -14.73
CA PHE A 281 15.92 0.72 -14.97
C PHE A 281 15.90 1.27 -16.40
N ALA A 282 14.69 1.39 -16.95
CA ALA A 282 14.40 2.02 -18.23
C ALA A 282 13.18 2.94 -18.09
N ALA A 283 12.95 3.82 -19.04
CA ALA A 283 11.83 4.76 -19.01
C ALA A 283 10.49 4.09 -19.39
N THR A 284 10.09 3.06 -18.63
CA THR A 284 8.81 2.37 -18.81
C THR A 284 7.84 2.70 -17.67
N PRO A 285 6.51 2.55 -17.87
CA PRO A 285 5.53 2.77 -16.81
C PRO A 285 5.80 1.92 -15.55
N ASP A 286 6.18 0.65 -15.71
CA ASP A 286 6.43 -0.25 -14.59
C ASP A 286 7.70 0.15 -13.81
N HIS A 287 8.78 0.51 -14.52
CA HIS A 287 10.00 0.98 -13.86
C HIS A 287 9.80 2.33 -13.16
N ARG A 288 8.93 3.21 -13.68
CA ARG A 288 8.52 4.44 -12.98
C ARG A 288 7.77 4.11 -11.67
N ARG A 289 6.90 3.09 -11.67
CA ARG A 289 6.20 2.62 -10.46
C ARG A 289 7.19 2.05 -9.43
N PHE A 290 8.14 1.23 -9.86
CA PHE A 290 9.17 0.68 -8.97
C PHE A 290 10.06 1.77 -8.39
N ALA A 291 10.56 2.68 -9.20
CA ALA A 291 11.38 3.81 -8.73
C ALA A 291 10.62 4.70 -7.73
N ARG A 292 9.33 4.99 -8.00
CA ARG A 292 8.48 5.74 -7.07
C ARG A 292 8.33 4.99 -5.75
N ALA A 293 8.09 3.68 -5.78
CA ALA A 293 7.95 2.87 -4.58
C ALA A 293 9.24 2.89 -3.75
N ASP A 294 10.38 2.70 -4.39
CA ASP A 294 11.69 2.72 -3.72
C ASP A 294 12.00 4.08 -3.09
N LEU A 295 11.76 5.18 -3.81
CA LEU A 295 11.90 6.53 -3.24
C LEU A 295 10.89 6.80 -2.10
N THR A 296 9.71 6.18 -2.15
CA THR A 296 8.76 6.22 -1.04
C THR A 296 9.36 5.56 0.19
N MET A 297 9.89 4.35 0.04
CA MET A 297 10.53 3.63 1.14
C MET A 297 11.78 4.36 1.66
N MET A 298 12.57 4.97 0.78
CA MET A 298 13.70 5.80 1.17
C MET A 298 13.28 6.94 2.12
N GLY A 299 12.13 7.57 1.89
CA GLY A 299 11.58 8.60 2.78
C GLY A 299 11.23 8.07 4.17
N TYR A 300 10.88 6.80 4.27
CA TYR A 300 10.53 6.10 5.52
C TYR A 300 11.71 5.40 6.19
N GLY A 301 12.87 5.31 5.55
CA GLY A 301 14.05 4.61 6.05
C GLY A 301 14.13 3.14 5.66
N GLY A 302 13.19 2.68 4.81
CA GLY A 302 13.20 1.38 4.17
C GLY A 302 13.78 1.41 2.76
N GLN A 303 13.63 0.32 2.03
CA GLN A 303 14.12 0.18 0.65
C GLN A 303 13.43 -0.96 -0.08
N GLU A 304 13.13 -0.78 -1.34
CA GLU A 304 12.82 -1.88 -2.22
C GLU A 304 14.11 -2.63 -2.61
N ARG A 305 14.05 -3.91 -2.86
CA ARG A 305 15.25 -4.74 -3.14
C ARG A 305 15.14 -5.47 -4.47
N SER A 306 16.27 -5.61 -5.16
CA SER A 306 16.38 -6.55 -6.28
C SER A 306 16.33 -7.99 -5.78
N GLU A 307 16.07 -8.94 -6.69
CA GLU A 307 16.09 -10.36 -6.36
C GLU A 307 17.39 -10.78 -5.65
N ARG A 308 18.54 -10.33 -6.17
CA ARG A 308 19.85 -10.64 -5.60
C ARG A 308 19.99 -10.11 -4.17
N GLU A 309 19.58 -8.87 -3.90
CA GLU A 309 19.66 -8.26 -2.59
C GLU A 309 18.70 -8.94 -1.61
N MET A 310 17.46 -9.23 -2.04
CA MET A 310 16.50 -9.96 -1.24
C MET A 310 16.99 -11.37 -0.87
N PHE A 311 17.56 -12.11 -1.83
CA PHE A 311 18.09 -13.45 -1.57
C PHE A 311 19.32 -13.42 -0.66
N THR A 312 20.18 -12.41 -0.78
CA THR A 312 21.30 -12.19 0.13
C THR A 312 20.79 -11.93 1.55
N LEU A 313 19.77 -11.10 1.70
CA LEU A 313 19.14 -10.81 2.98
C LEU A 313 18.52 -12.07 3.61
N LEU A 314 17.76 -12.87 2.85
CA LEU A 314 17.17 -14.13 3.30
C LEU A 314 18.25 -15.09 3.82
N HIS A 315 19.32 -15.30 3.06
CA HIS A 315 20.44 -16.16 3.49
C HIS A 315 21.09 -15.64 4.78
N SER A 316 21.25 -14.34 4.92
CA SER A 316 21.81 -13.72 6.15
C SER A 316 20.94 -13.92 7.39
N ALA A 317 19.64 -14.19 7.21
CA ALA A 317 18.68 -14.50 8.25
C ALA A 317 18.54 -16.02 8.52
N GLY A 318 19.34 -16.88 7.85
CA GLY A 318 19.24 -18.34 7.95
C GLY A 318 18.00 -18.90 7.25
N LEU A 319 17.57 -18.23 6.20
CA LEU A 319 16.48 -18.64 5.33
C LEU A 319 16.99 -18.94 3.93
N ARG A 320 16.35 -19.87 3.26
CA ARG A 320 16.70 -20.30 1.90
C ARG A 320 15.53 -20.03 0.96
N PRO A 321 15.68 -19.13 -0.03
CA PRO A 321 14.70 -18.99 -1.11
C PRO A 321 14.68 -20.30 -1.94
N ILE A 322 13.50 -20.83 -2.18
CA ILE A 322 13.28 -22.06 -2.93
C ILE A 322 13.03 -21.74 -4.40
N ARG A 323 12.10 -20.81 -4.63
CA ARG A 323 11.71 -20.36 -5.99
C ARG A 323 10.91 -19.07 -5.91
N ILE A 324 10.88 -18.33 -7.00
CA ILE A 324 9.84 -17.34 -7.25
C ILE A 324 8.65 -18.12 -7.81
N VAL A 325 7.56 -18.14 -7.03
CA VAL A 325 6.33 -18.86 -7.39
C VAL A 325 5.64 -18.20 -8.57
N GLY A 326 5.68 -16.87 -8.62
CA GLY A 326 5.06 -16.05 -9.64
C GLY A 326 4.86 -14.62 -9.15
N HIS A 327 3.96 -13.94 -9.82
CA HIS A 327 3.57 -12.57 -9.45
C HIS A 327 2.11 -12.55 -9.04
N ALA A 328 1.82 -11.92 -7.90
CA ALA A 328 0.49 -11.62 -7.44
C ALA A 328 0.30 -10.10 -7.58
N TRP A 329 -0.55 -9.69 -8.51
CA TRP A 329 -0.69 -8.32 -8.95
C TRP A 329 0.67 -7.77 -9.44
N THR A 330 1.27 -6.79 -8.73
CA THR A 330 2.59 -6.20 -9.07
C THR A 330 3.72 -6.69 -8.17
N LEU A 331 3.45 -7.70 -7.33
CA LEU A 331 4.39 -8.22 -6.33
C LEU A 331 4.93 -9.58 -6.76
N SER A 332 6.17 -9.84 -6.44
CA SER A 332 6.77 -11.16 -6.56
C SER A 332 6.46 -11.99 -5.31
N VAL A 333 6.11 -13.25 -5.50
CA VAL A 333 5.89 -14.22 -4.43
C VAL A 333 7.09 -15.16 -4.39
N VAL A 334 7.85 -15.10 -3.32
CA VAL A 334 9.03 -15.95 -3.10
C VAL A 334 8.68 -16.99 -2.04
N GLU A 335 8.78 -18.28 -2.39
CA GLU A 335 8.70 -19.37 -1.45
C GLU A 335 10.04 -19.52 -0.74
N VAL A 336 10.02 -19.53 0.60
CA VAL A 336 11.20 -19.52 1.46
C VAL A 336 11.04 -20.58 2.55
N ARG A 337 12.13 -21.25 2.91
CA ARG A 337 12.20 -22.22 4.01
C ARG A 337 13.37 -21.90 4.93
N ALA A 338 13.37 -22.47 6.12
CA ALA A 338 14.56 -22.46 6.98
C ALA A 338 15.73 -23.15 6.23
N ALA A 339 16.97 -22.64 6.42
CA ALA A 339 18.18 -23.14 5.76
C ALA A 339 18.67 -24.43 6.38
#